data_b5bd1231de17f1d95ca71982de217979
#
_entry.id   b5bd1231de17f1d95ca71982de217979
#
_cell.length_a   1.000
_cell.length_b   1.000
_cell.length_c   1.000
_cell.angle_alpha   90.00
_cell.angle_beta   90.00
_cell.angle_gamma   90.00
#
_symmetry.space_group_name_H-M   'P 1'
#
loop_
_entity.id
_entity.type
_entity.pdbx_description
1 polymer ?
#
loop_
_entity_poly.entity_id
_entity_poly.type
_entity_poly.pdbx_seq_one_letter_code
_entity_poly.pdbx_strand_id
1 'polypeptide(L)'
;MRTPSIILFLLLYSTSVCQCTAGDLLVTISEKTTHITGPLKADGYPDYLAALNARFRTESSPQNNLALGIWETVGPTEIPVELRPLLFEALGVDGIPVEGDYLVGLGTYQKQQLGEFDASKTTGDEYAAKSRQYEDAYSFVVGNNWTKQSHPLVFQWWEQNHSHIEALVQITATHDQYYHPYVLPPGSGDGDKEPGSPVLISILLPGCLQAREAARTLSIDAHYHLGQGDIDAAIRSAIATHRIGRLTARGGTVIEGLVGIAIGSIASSIDRHILTADGLNAKQLENHLAQLRSLPSMPSMIDKVNLAERYMFLDATIHIAKNGASSLGFPTGKTEKSITGNLRDAISSSIVDWDYVLRKGNYWYDEIYRVGTIENIPERAQEHAELVKRFEAIRKQSSDPISLAKEILLSGKSLPEITSEQVTNILISLMMPAFSRISDAENRYLMGNEISQLGIALELHYLRNNSYPSNLKALIGPNLKDVPTDRFNEGGLIYKSTGRGYLLYSFGLDGQDDQGQTREDDPAADDLALKRQH
;
A
#
# COMPACT_ATOMS: atom_id res chain seq x y z
N MET A 1 -51.84 57.60 12.21
CA MET A 1 -50.52 56.98 12.40
C MET A 1 -50.78 55.55 12.86
N ARG A 2 -50.62 54.57 11.98
CA ARG A 2 -50.85 53.14 12.24
C ARG A 2 -49.55 52.45 12.07
N THR A 3 -49.04 51.82 13.13
CA THR A 3 -47.87 50.94 13.15
C THR A 3 -48.24 49.53 12.66
N PRO A 4 -47.50 48.89 11.78
CA PRO A 4 -47.71 47.48 11.44
C PRO A 4 -46.93 46.57 12.38
N SER A 5 -47.64 45.62 12.98
CA SER A 5 -47.09 44.50 13.74
C SER A 5 -46.45 43.49 12.81
N ILE A 6 -45.17 43.18 13.06
CA ILE A 6 -44.45 42.10 12.40
C ILE A 6 -44.73 40.81 13.19
N ILE A 7 -45.40 39.86 12.54
CA ILE A 7 -45.63 38.51 13.07
C ILE A 7 -44.40 37.67 12.64
N LEU A 8 -43.59 37.24 13.63
CA LEU A 8 -42.46 36.35 13.47
C LEU A 8 -42.94 34.90 13.48
N PHE A 9 -42.95 34.23 12.33
CA PHE A 9 -43.21 32.80 12.22
C PHE A 9 -41.98 32.02 12.65
N LEU A 10 -41.96 31.46 13.85
CA LEU A 10 -41.02 30.45 14.30
C LEU A 10 -41.41 29.09 13.67
N LEU A 11 -40.72 28.67 12.62
CA LEU A 11 -40.75 27.31 12.11
C LEU A 11 -39.97 26.39 13.08
N LEU A 12 -40.71 25.70 13.93
CA LEU A 12 -40.20 24.56 14.69
C LEU A 12 -39.98 23.40 13.74
N TYR A 13 -38.73 23.21 13.33
CA TYR A 13 -38.28 21.94 12.75
C TYR A 13 -38.28 20.88 13.87
N SER A 14 -39.33 20.08 13.93
CA SER A 14 -39.34 18.84 14.70
C SER A 14 -38.42 17.85 13.97
N THR A 15 -37.17 17.71 14.40
CA THR A 15 -36.36 16.56 14.06
C THR A 15 -37.00 15.34 14.73
N SER A 16 -37.75 14.57 13.95
CA SER A 16 -38.15 13.22 14.33
C SER A 16 -36.88 12.40 14.41
N VAL A 17 -36.33 12.30 15.62
CA VAL A 17 -35.37 11.25 15.95
C VAL A 17 -36.13 9.93 15.79
N CYS A 18 -35.88 9.21 14.72
CA CYS A 18 -36.31 7.84 14.54
C CYS A 18 -35.72 7.04 15.71
N GLN A 19 -36.49 6.81 16.77
CA GLN A 19 -36.13 5.84 17.79
C GLN A 19 -36.29 4.46 17.16
N CYS A 20 -35.23 3.95 16.53
CA CYS A 20 -35.11 2.53 16.33
C CYS A 20 -35.18 1.86 17.70
N THR A 21 -36.17 1.01 17.89
CA THR A 21 -36.19 0.06 19.00
C THR A 21 -34.93 -0.81 18.84
N ALA A 22 -33.92 -0.53 19.66
CA ALA A 22 -32.74 -1.33 19.76
C ALA A 22 -33.17 -2.74 20.19
N GLY A 23 -33.21 -3.69 19.24
CA GLY A 23 -33.04 -5.08 19.60
C GLY A 23 -31.70 -5.19 20.32
N ASP A 24 -31.60 -6.09 21.30
CA ASP A 24 -30.39 -6.24 22.12
C ASP A 24 -29.17 -6.45 21.21
N LEU A 25 -28.32 -5.42 21.12
CA LEU A 25 -27.06 -5.50 20.36
C LEU A 25 -26.15 -6.54 21.03
N LEU A 26 -25.49 -7.37 20.22
CA LEU A 26 -24.55 -8.39 20.71
C LEU A 26 -23.28 -7.81 21.32
N VAL A 27 -23.01 -6.53 21.06
CA VAL A 27 -21.84 -5.79 21.54
C VAL A 27 -22.24 -4.40 22.01
N THR A 28 -21.55 -3.87 22.99
CA THR A 28 -21.69 -2.49 23.45
C THR A 28 -21.02 -1.54 22.47
N ILE A 29 -21.74 -0.53 21.96
CA ILE A 29 -21.17 0.50 21.11
C ILE A 29 -20.45 1.55 21.97
N SER A 30 -19.13 1.51 21.97
CA SER A 30 -18.30 2.45 22.75
C SER A 30 -16.88 2.54 22.17
N GLU A 31 -16.12 3.58 22.54
CA GLU A 31 -14.71 3.71 22.16
C GLU A 31 -13.85 2.53 22.60
N LYS A 32 -14.20 1.85 23.70
CA LYS A 32 -13.46 0.70 24.22
C LYS A 32 -13.70 -0.60 23.46
N THR A 33 -14.87 -0.76 22.86
CA THR A 33 -15.29 -1.96 22.13
C THR A 33 -15.21 -1.73 20.63
N THR A 34 -16.02 -0.84 20.10
CA THR A 34 -16.15 -0.57 18.67
C THR A 34 -15.19 0.51 18.15
N HIS A 35 -14.37 1.11 19.01
CA HIS A 35 -13.41 2.20 18.71
C HIS A 35 -14.06 3.50 18.17
N ILE A 36 -15.17 3.41 17.46
CA ILE A 36 -16.02 4.53 17.04
C ILE A 36 -17.46 4.29 17.50
N THR A 37 -18.17 5.40 17.76
CA THR A 37 -19.59 5.38 18.16
C THR A 37 -20.52 5.89 17.05
N GLY A 38 -19.97 6.22 15.90
CA GLY A 38 -20.69 6.65 14.69
C GLY A 38 -19.70 6.92 13.55
N PRO A 39 -20.20 6.97 12.31
CA PRO A 39 -21.58 6.74 11.91
C PRO A 39 -22.07 5.32 12.19
N LEU A 40 -23.41 5.14 12.28
CA LEU A 40 -24.03 3.83 12.52
C LEU A 40 -24.83 3.38 11.30
N LYS A 41 -24.81 2.06 11.03
CA LYS A 41 -25.69 1.38 10.07
C LYS A 41 -27.13 1.35 10.61
N ALA A 42 -28.09 1.02 9.75
CA ALA A 42 -29.51 0.92 10.12
C ALA A 42 -29.78 -0.10 11.25
N ASP A 43 -28.93 -1.09 11.40
CA ASP A 43 -29.00 -2.12 12.46
C ASP A 43 -28.35 -1.69 13.79
N GLY A 44 -27.87 -0.43 13.90
CA GLY A 44 -27.29 0.16 15.09
C GLY A 44 -25.81 -0.13 15.30
N TYR A 45 -25.16 -0.92 14.45
CA TYR A 45 -23.70 -1.17 14.50
C TYR A 45 -22.90 -0.09 13.78
N PRO A 46 -21.61 0.13 14.10
CA PRO A 46 -20.78 1.10 13.43
C PRO A 46 -20.68 0.87 11.91
N ASP A 47 -20.74 1.95 11.16
CA ASP A 47 -20.47 1.96 9.73
C ASP A 47 -19.00 2.37 9.48
N TYR A 48 -18.12 1.38 9.60
CA TYR A 48 -16.67 1.60 9.40
C TYR A 48 -16.35 2.01 7.97
N LEU A 49 -17.13 1.57 6.97
CA LEU A 49 -16.95 1.97 5.57
C LEU A 49 -17.24 3.46 5.39
N ALA A 50 -18.36 3.93 5.91
CA ALA A 50 -18.72 5.34 5.88
C ALA A 50 -17.70 6.20 6.66
N ALA A 51 -17.22 5.72 7.82
CA ALA A 51 -16.21 6.40 8.61
C ALA A 51 -14.88 6.55 7.84
N LEU A 52 -14.40 5.51 7.15
CA LEU A 52 -13.20 5.57 6.31
C LEU A 52 -13.38 6.54 5.14
N ASN A 53 -14.47 6.42 4.39
CA ASN A 53 -14.75 7.30 3.26
C ASN A 53 -14.84 8.77 3.69
N ALA A 54 -15.52 9.06 4.80
CA ALA A 54 -15.61 10.42 5.33
C ALA A 54 -14.23 11.01 5.69
N ARG A 55 -13.33 10.18 6.24
CA ARG A 55 -11.99 10.61 6.63
C ARG A 55 -11.10 10.97 5.43
N PHE A 56 -11.16 10.22 4.32
CA PHE A 56 -10.24 10.37 3.19
C PHE A 56 -10.78 11.25 2.06
N ARG A 57 -12.07 11.58 2.06
CA ARG A 57 -12.70 12.42 1.03
C ARG A 57 -12.39 13.92 1.17
N THR A 58 -11.90 14.41 2.29
CA THR A 58 -12.04 15.80 2.79
C THR A 58 -11.52 16.92 1.87
N GLU A 59 -10.49 16.68 1.05
CA GLU A 59 -9.89 17.74 0.19
C GLU A 59 -9.86 17.37 -1.30
N SER A 60 -10.42 16.21 -1.64
CA SER A 60 -10.40 15.70 -3.00
C SER A 60 -11.61 16.17 -3.80
N SER A 61 -11.36 16.62 -5.01
CA SER A 61 -12.38 16.92 -6.04
C SER A 61 -12.02 16.18 -7.33
N PRO A 62 -12.94 16.02 -8.28
CA PRO A 62 -12.60 15.40 -9.57
C PRO A 62 -11.40 16.05 -10.27
N GLN A 63 -11.18 17.35 -10.09
CA GLN A 63 -10.13 18.12 -10.79
C GLN A 63 -8.75 18.00 -10.16
N ASN A 64 -8.63 17.50 -8.93
CA ASN A 64 -7.35 17.36 -8.24
C ASN A 64 -7.08 15.93 -7.73
N ASN A 65 -7.96 14.97 -8.05
CA ASN A 65 -7.86 13.59 -7.60
C ASN A 65 -7.04 12.73 -8.56
N LEU A 66 -5.82 12.37 -8.17
CA LEU A 66 -4.93 11.56 -9.00
C LEU A 66 -5.52 10.17 -9.33
N ALA A 67 -6.28 9.54 -8.43
CA ALA A 67 -6.89 8.24 -8.72
C ALA A 67 -7.85 8.34 -9.91
N LEU A 68 -8.67 9.38 -9.96
CA LEU A 68 -9.57 9.64 -11.07
C LEU A 68 -8.80 9.99 -12.35
N GLY A 69 -7.80 10.88 -12.28
CA GLY A 69 -6.98 11.25 -13.44
C GLY A 69 -6.25 10.06 -14.07
N ILE A 70 -5.76 9.11 -13.25
CA ILE A 70 -5.21 7.85 -13.77
C ILE A 70 -6.30 7.05 -14.49
N TRP A 71 -7.50 6.91 -13.92
CA TRP A 71 -8.59 6.17 -14.56
C TRP A 71 -9.06 6.82 -15.87
N GLU A 72 -9.09 8.14 -15.95
CA GLU A 72 -9.38 8.87 -17.18
C GLU A 72 -8.33 8.64 -18.27
N THR A 73 -7.08 8.37 -17.87
CA THR A 73 -5.98 8.10 -18.82
C THR A 73 -5.91 6.63 -19.25
N VAL A 74 -6.13 5.67 -18.32
CA VAL A 74 -5.96 4.23 -18.60
C VAL A 74 -7.28 3.52 -18.91
N GLY A 75 -8.43 4.19 -18.74
CA GLY A 75 -9.77 3.65 -18.91
C GLY A 75 -10.24 2.79 -17.73
N PRO A 76 -11.55 2.46 -17.69
CA PRO A 76 -12.18 1.78 -16.58
C PRO A 76 -12.19 0.24 -16.72
N THR A 77 -11.48 -0.34 -17.69
CA THR A 77 -11.61 -1.77 -18.04
C THR A 77 -11.27 -2.68 -16.86
N GLU A 78 -10.24 -2.33 -16.08
CA GLU A 78 -9.79 -3.11 -14.91
C GLU A 78 -10.69 -2.90 -13.66
N ILE A 79 -11.64 -1.98 -13.70
CA ILE A 79 -12.61 -1.80 -12.62
C ILE A 79 -13.73 -2.82 -12.82
N PRO A 80 -14.03 -3.71 -11.84
CA PRO A 80 -15.14 -4.63 -11.90
C PRO A 80 -16.45 -3.90 -12.28
N VAL A 81 -17.20 -4.46 -13.23
CA VAL A 81 -18.38 -3.78 -13.81
C VAL A 81 -19.41 -3.40 -12.75
N GLU A 82 -19.58 -4.27 -11.75
CA GLU A 82 -20.51 -4.09 -10.63
C GLU A 82 -20.09 -2.97 -9.66
N LEU A 83 -18.80 -2.60 -9.62
CA LEU A 83 -18.29 -1.53 -8.74
C LEU A 83 -18.30 -0.16 -9.43
N ARG A 84 -18.30 -0.09 -10.76
CA ARG A 84 -18.19 1.18 -11.50
C ARG A 84 -19.24 2.21 -11.08
N PRO A 85 -20.55 1.89 -11.02
CA PRO A 85 -21.57 2.84 -10.61
C PRO A 85 -21.31 3.40 -9.20
N LEU A 86 -20.96 2.52 -8.25
CA LEU A 86 -20.72 2.88 -6.86
C LEU A 86 -19.49 3.78 -6.71
N LEU A 87 -18.40 3.46 -7.43
CA LEU A 87 -17.16 4.23 -7.39
C LEU A 87 -17.36 5.62 -8.02
N PHE A 88 -18.00 5.70 -9.18
CA PHE A 88 -18.20 6.97 -9.88
C PHE A 88 -19.18 7.89 -9.16
N GLU A 89 -20.27 7.35 -8.59
CA GLU A 89 -21.17 8.09 -7.72
C GLU A 89 -20.43 8.66 -6.50
N ALA A 90 -19.61 7.85 -5.83
CA ALA A 90 -18.83 8.29 -4.67
C ALA A 90 -17.77 9.35 -5.02
N LEU A 91 -17.25 9.32 -6.26
CA LEU A 91 -16.34 10.35 -6.80
C LEU A 91 -17.08 11.61 -7.27
N GLY A 92 -18.40 11.55 -7.43
CA GLY A 92 -19.21 12.68 -7.94
C GLY A 92 -19.03 12.92 -9.44
N VAL A 93 -18.82 11.86 -10.22
CA VAL A 93 -18.71 11.90 -11.69
C VAL A 93 -19.72 10.98 -12.35
N ASP A 94 -20.14 11.31 -13.59
CA ASP A 94 -21.13 10.53 -14.34
C ASP A 94 -20.62 9.15 -14.79
N GLY A 95 -19.29 8.93 -14.73
CA GLY A 95 -18.62 7.70 -15.14
C GLY A 95 -17.54 7.96 -16.20
N ILE A 96 -16.75 6.94 -16.45
CA ILE A 96 -15.75 6.92 -17.52
C ILE A 96 -16.24 5.93 -18.58
N PRO A 97 -16.34 6.33 -19.87
CA PRO A 97 -16.74 5.43 -20.93
C PRO A 97 -15.86 4.17 -21.00
N VAL A 98 -16.46 3.02 -21.30
CA VAL A 98 -15.70 1.76 -21.44
C VAL A 98 -14.87 1.77 -22.73
N GLU A 99 -15.44 2.36 -23.79
CA GLU A 99 -14.77 2.55 -25.07
C GLU A 99 -14.24 3.98 -25.16
N GLY A 100 -12.97 4.11 -25.52
CA GLY A 100 -12.30 5.41 -25.60
C GLY A 100 -10.85 5.26 -26.05
N ASP A 101 -10.20 6.39 -26.26
CA ASP A 101 -8.76 6.45 -26.53
C ASP A 101 -8.02 6.45 -25.19
N TYR A 102 -7.56 5.27 -24.77
CA TYR A 102 -6.91 5.05 -23.49
C TYR A 102 -5.51 4.45 -23.66
N LEU A 103 -4.68 4.67 -22.66
CA LEU A 103 -3.37 4.02 -22.59
C LEU A 103 -3.52 2.50 -22.56
N VAL A 104 -2.89 1.83 -23.50
CA VAL A 104 -2.81 0.37 -23.53
C VAL A 104 -1.54 -0.07 -22.82
N GLY A 105 -1.64 -0.77 -21.69
CA GLY A 105 -0.47 -1.30 -20.97
C GLY A 105 0.40 -2.20 -21.85
N LEU A 106 1.74 -2.15 -21.70
CA LEU A 106 2.67 -2.91 -22.55
C LEU A 106 2.35 -4.42 -22.54
N GLY A 107 2.05 -4.99 -21.38
CA GLY A 107 1.68 -6.41 -21.29
C GLY A 107 0.41 -6.74 -22.07
N THR A 108 -0.59 -5.86 -22.08
CA THR A 108 -1.82 -6.01 -22.88
C THR A 108 -1.50 -5.88 -24.37
N TYR A 109 -0.71 -4.88 -24.76
CA TYR A 109 -0.26 -4.71 -26.15
C TYR A 109 0.49 -5.94 -26.65
N GLN A 110 1.42 -6.49 -25.88
CA GLN A 110 2.16 -7.70 -26.23
C GLN A 110 1.25 -8.92 -26.41
N LYS A 111 0.25 -9.09 -25.53
CA LYS A 111 -0.75 -10.16 -25.69
C LYS A 111 -1.57 -9.99 -26.99
N GLN A 112 -1.94 -8.77 -27.34
CA GLN A 112 -2.61 -8.47 -28.60
C GLN A 112 -1.72 -8.81 -29.82
N GLN A 113 -0.41 -8.48 -29.75
CA GLN A 113 0.55 -8.80 -30.81
C GLN A 113 0.87 -10.32 -30.89
N LEU A 114 0.82 -11.03 -29.77
CA LEU A 114 0.99 -12.48 -29.71
C LEU A 114 -0.23 -13.19 -30.33
N GLY A 115 -1.42 -12.67 -30.06
CA GLY A 115 -2.70 -13.28 -30.42
C GLY A 115 -3.03 -14.53 -29.60
N GLU A 116 -4.16 -15.16 -29.89
CA GLU A 116 -4.51 -16.45 -29.31
C GLU A 116 -3.71 -17.58 -29.95
N PHE A 117 -3.45 -18.64 -29.18
CA PHE A 117 -2.78 -19.84 -29.72
C PHE A 117 -3.69 -20.52 -30.74
N ASP A 118 -3.21 -20.65 -31.98
CA ASP A 118 -3.91 -21.33 -33.07
C ASP A 118 -2.99 -22.43 -33.63
N ALA A 119 -3.28 -23.67 -33.26
CA ALA A 119 -2.50 -24.83 -33.66
C ALA A 119 -2.47 -25.06 -35.19
N SER A 120 -3.34 -24.40 -35.97
CA SER A 120 -3.31 -24.44 -37.44
C SER A 120 -2.27 -23.50 -38.05
N LYS A 121 -1.77 -22.49 -37.26
CA LYS A 121 -0.86 -21.44 -37.74
C LYS A 121 0.54 -21.49 -37.09
N THR A 122 0.64 -22.07 -35.91
CA THR A 122 1.91 -22.12 -35.19
C THR A 122 2.00 -23.37 -34.30
N THR A 123 3.19 -23.83 -34.00
CA THR A 123 3.42 -24.88 -33.02
C THR A 123 3.36 -24.34 -31.60
N GLY A 124 3.05 -25.20 -30.61
CA GLY A 124 3.06 -24.81 -29.21
C GLY A 124 4.42 -24.27 -28.75
N ASP A 125 5.52 -24.82 -29.28
CA ASP A 125 6.89 -24.37 -28.95
C ASP A 125 7.20 -23.00 -29.53
N GLU A 126 6.77 -22.70 -30.74
CA GLU A 126 6.94 -21.37 -31.38
C GLU A 126 6.13 -20.30 -30.64
N TYR A 127 4.89 -20.63 -30.30
CA TYR A 127 4.05 -19.72 -29.52
C TYR A 127 4.68 -19.42 -28.13
N ALA A 128 5.12 -20.46 -27.43
CA ALA A 128 5.77 -20.32 -26.13
C ALA A 128 7.11 -19.56 -26.23
N ALA A 129 7.88 -19.74 -27.30
CA ALA A 129 9.11 -18.99 -27.53
C ALA A 129 8.84 -17.49 -27.76
N LYS A 130 7.80 -17.15 -28.54
CA LYS A 130 7.38 -15.76 -28.76
C LYS A 130 6.84 -15.13 -27.49
N SER A 131 6.07 -15.86 -26.67
CA SER A 131 5.58 -15.39 -25.37
C SER A 131 6.75 -15.05 -24.45
N ARG A 132 7.74 -15.95 -24.29
CA ARG A 132 8.94 -15.69 -23.50
C ARG A 132 9.71 -14.47 -24.00
N GLN A 133 9.88 -14.31 -25.31
CA GLN A 133 10.54 -13.13 -25.88
C GLN A 133 9.84 -11.82 -25.46
N TYR A 134 8.51 -11.81 -25.41
CA TYR A 134 7.75 -10.65 -24.97
C TYR A 134 7.89 -10.41 -23.45
N GLU A 135 7.86 -11.47 -22.65
CA GLU A 135 8.05 -11.41 -21.20
C GLU A 135 9.45 -10.89 -20.84
N ASP A 136 10.49 -11.40 -21.53
CA ASP A 136 11.87 -10.97 -21.37
C ASP A 136 12.04 -9.50 -21.75
N ALA A 137 11.47 -9.07 -22.89
CA ALA A 137 11.50 -7.68 -23.32
C ALA A 137 10.79 -6.75 -22.31
N TYR A 138 9.61 -7.15 -21.81
CA TYR A 138 8.89 -6.39 -20.77
C TYR A 138 9.74 -6.25 -19.49
N SER A 139 10.26 -7.37 -19.00
CA SER A 139 11.08 -7.39 -17.78
C SER A 139 12.33 -6.52 -17.91
N PHE A 140 12.96 -6.52 -19.10
CA PHE A 140 14.13 -5.70 -19.39
C PHE A 140 13.80 -4.21 -19.37
N VAL A 141 12.82 -3.76 -20.15
CA VAL A 141 12.57 -2.32 -20.38
C VAL A 141 11.99 -1.59 -19.18
N VAL A 142 11.38 -2.31 -18.24
CA VAL A 142 10.89 -1.70 -16.97
C VAL A 142 12.03 -1.25 -16.07
N GLY A 143 13.22 -1.88 -16.16
CA GLY A 143 14.35 -1.63 -15.27
C GLY A 143 15.67 -1.30 -15.95
N ASN A 144 15.73 -1.17 -17.27
CA ASN A 144 16.99 -0.92 -17.99
C ASN A 144 16.80 0.05 -19.15
N ASN A 145 17.84 0.84 -19.45
CA ASN A 145 17.83 1.76 -20.56
C ASN A 145 17.70 1.01 -21.90
N TRP A 146 16.84 1.51 -22.76
CA TRP A 146 16.52 0.88 -24.03
C TRP A 146 16.33 1.90 -25.16
N THR A 147 16.38 1.42 -26.41
CA THR A 147 16.26 2.27 -27.61
C THR A 147 15.31 1.62 -28.62
N LYS A 148 14.89 2.38 -29.62
CA LYS A 148 14.11 1.89 -30.77
C LYS A 148 14.82 0.70 -31.45
N GLN A 149 16.15 0.72 -31.54
CA GLN A 149 16.94 -0.31 -32.21
C GLN A 149 16.99 -1.61 -31.39
N SER A 150 17.14 -1.50 -30.07
CA SER A 150 17.22 -2.67 -29.19
C SER A 150 15.85 -3.34 -28.98
N HIS A 151 14.76 -2.55 -28.90
CA HIS A 151 13.40 -3.02 -28.60
C HIS A 151 12.35 -2.41 -29.54
N PRO A 152 12.35 -2.76 -30.83
CA PRO A 152 11.48 -2.11 -31.83
C PRO A 152 9.99 -2.31 -31.57
N LEU A 153 9.57 -3.45 -31.01
CA LEU A 153 8.17 -3.70 -30.65
C LEU A 153 7.72 -2.80 -29.48
N VAL A 154 8.57 -2.65 -28.47
CA VAL A 154 8.28 -1.77 -27.34
C VAL A 154 8.22 -0.31 -27.79
N PHE A 155 9.08 0.07 -28.75
CA PHE A 155 9.04 1.41 -29.33
C PHE A 155 7.72 1.69 -30.08
N GLN A 156 7.18 0.74 -30.83
CA GLN A 156 5.86 0.86 -31.48
C GLN A 156 4.76 1.10 -30.44
N TRP A 157 4.77 0.33 -29.36
CA TRP A 157 3.86 0.56 -28.24
C TRP A 157 4.04 1.94 -27.62
N TRP A 158 5.28 2.36 -27.35
CA TRP A 158 5.60 3.65 -26.77
C TRP A 158 5.14 4.81 -27.68
N GLU A 159 5.42 4.73 -28.96
CA GLU A 159 5.02 5.73 -29.97
C GLU A 159 3.48 5.85 -30.06
N GLN A 160 2.78 4.73 -30.02
CA GLN A 160 1.31 4.71 -30.02
C GLN A 160 0.71 5.32 -28.77
N ASN A 161 1.34 5.15 -27.62
CA ASN A 161 0.83 5.59 -26.31
C ASN A 161 1.49 6.91 -25.83
N HIS A 162 2.32 7.54 -26.62
CA HIS A 162 3.12 8.70 -26.18
C HIS A 162 2.27 9.85 -25.62
N SER A 163 1.14 10.17 -26.24
CA SER A 163 0.22 11.20 -25.75
C SER A 163 -0.37 10.87 -24.37
N HIS A 164 -0.68 9.61 -24.11
CA HIS A 164 -1.19 9.17 -22.82
C HIS A 164 -0.10 9.13 -21.74
N ILE A 165 1.14 8.79 -22.11
CA ILE A 165 2.30 8.85 -21.22
C ILE A 165 2.56 10.29 -20.79
N GLU A 166 2.56 11.24 -21.72
CA GLU A 166 2.67 12.66 -21.40
C GLU A 166 1.50 13.14 -20.53
N ALA A 167 0.27 12.67 -20.79
CA ALA A 167 -0.89 12.95 -19.92
C ALA A 167 -0.67 12.45 -18.50
N LEU A 168 -0.11 11.23 -18.31
CA LEU A 168 0.25 10.73 -16.97
C LEU A 168 1.24 11.65 -16.26
N VAL A 169 2.27 12.15 -16.95
CA VAL A 169 3.20 13.12 -16.38
C VAL A 169 2.47 14.38 -15.94
N GLN A 170 1.59 14.91 -16.79
CA GLN A 170 0.86 16.17 -16.53
C GLN A 170 -0.12 16.04 -15.37
N ILE A 171 -0.92 14.98 -15.31
CA ILE A 171 -1.87 14.80 -14.20
C ILE A 171 -1.17 14.70 -12.85
N THR A 172 0.02 14.08 -12.78
CA THR A 172 0.78 14.03 -11.52
C THR A 172 1.26 15.41 -11.06
N ALA A 173 1.41 16.37 -11.96
CA ALA A 173 1.82 17.74 -11.63
C ALA A 173 0.65 18.62 -11.18
N THR A 174 -0.57 18.29 -11.57
CA THR A 174 -1.79 19.08 -11.33
C THR A 174 -2.72 18.46 -10.30
N HIS A 175 -2.70 17.13 -10.13
CA HIS A 175 -3.53 16.42 -9.19
C HIS A 175 -2.71 16.08 -7.94
N ASP A 176 -2.92 16.82 -6.86
CA ASP A 176 -2.15 16.75 -5.62
C ASP A 176 -2.91 16.03 -4.47
N GLN A 177 -4.14 15.59 -4.74
CA GLN A 177 -4.96 14.81 -3.84
C GLN A 177 -5.11 13.37 -4.33
N TYR A 178 -5.42 12.47 -3.41
CA TYR A 178 -5.73 11.08 -3.71
C TYR A 178 -6.92 10.63 -2.87
N TYR A 179 -7.97 10.26 -3.54
CA TYR A 179 -9.13 9.63 -2.95
C TYR A 179 -9.62 8.49 -3.83
N HIS A 180 -9.49 7.28 -3.33
CA HIS A 180 -10.10 6.09 -3.88
C HIS A 180 -11.28 5.74 -2.97
N PRO A 181 -12.55 5.86 -3.44
CA PRO A 181 -13.69 5.50 -2.62
C PRO A 181 -13.65 4.03 -2.23
N TYR A 182 -13.91 3.73 -0.97
CA TYR A 182 -14.11 2.36 -0.53
C TYR A 182 -15.55 1.97 -0.78
N VAL A 183 -15.74 0.92 -1.57
CA VAL A 183 -17.04 0.34 -1.87
C VAL A 183 -16.99 -1.16 -1.63
N LEU A 184 -18.12 -1.71 -1.21
CA LEU A 184 -18.24 -3.16 -1.02
C LEU A 184 -18.86 -3.76 -2.28
N PRO A 185 -18.37 -4.90 -2.77
CA PRO A 185 -19.01 -5.59 -3.88
C PRO A 185 -20.45 -5.92 -3.48
N PRO A 186 -21.41 -5.82 -4.43
CA PRO A 186 -22.76 -6.31 -4.20
C PRO A 186 -22.68 -7.76 -3.72
N GLY A 187 -23.44 -8.10 -2.68
CA GLY A 187 -23.35 -9.40 -2.04
C GLY A 187 -23.36 -10.53 -3.04
N SER A 188 -22.31 -11.33 -3.08
CA SER A 188 -22.25 -12.57 -3.85
C SER A 188 -23.12 -13.61 -3.15
N GLY A 189 -24.42 -13.49 -3.35
CA GLY A 189 -25.37 -14.50 -2.93
C GLY A 189 -25.22 -15.72 -3.82
N ASP A 190 -24.69 -16.80 -3.25
CA ASP A 190 -24.80 -18.12 -3.86
C ASP A 190 -26.26 -18.56 -3.73
N GLY A 191 -26.98 -18.38 -4.79
CA GLY A 191 -28.33 -18.76 -5.23
C GLY A 191 -29.47 -19.11 -4.30
N ASP A 192 -29.36 -19.47 -3.02
CA ASP A 192 -30.46 -19.84 -2.12
C ASP A 192 -30.20 -19.54 -0.63
N LYS A 193 -29.13 -18.86 -0.32
CA LYS A 193 -28.84 -18.37 1.03
C LYS A 193 -28.87 -16.86 1.01
N GLU A 194 -29.45 -16.24 2.05
CA GLU A 194 -29.38 -14.79 2.19
C GLU A 194 -27.94 -14.32 1.98
N PRO A 195 -27.72 -13.31 1.10
CA PRO A 195 -26.37 -12.82 0.84
C PRO A 195 -25.73 -12.42 2.17
N GLY A 196 -24.62 -13.03 2.53
CA GLY A 196 -23.83 -12.57 3.66
C GLY A 196 -23.56 -11.09 3.48
N SER A 197 -23.89 -10.26 4.46
CA SER A 197 -23.62 -8.83 4.36
C SER A 197 -22.13 -8.63 4.12
N PRO A 198 -21.73 -7.89 3.08
CA PRO A 198 -20.32 -7.67 2.79
C PRO A 198 -19.64 -6.96 3.97
N VAL A 199 -18.44 -7.39 4.32
CA VAL A 199 -17.62 -6.85 5.41
C VAL A 199 -16.47 -6.03 4.87
N LEU A 200 -15.95 -5.12 5.68
CA LEU A 200 -14.90 -4.18 5.28
C LEU A 200 -13.64 -4.87 4.72
N ILE A 201 -13.31 -6.08 5.19
CA ILE A 201 -12.18 -6.87 4.70
C ILE A 201 -12.34 -7.31 3.22
N SER A 202 -13.54 -7.25 2.66
CA SER A 202 -13.83 -7.60 1.25
C SER A 202 -13.72 -6.42 0.27
N ILE A 203 -13.23 -5.26 0.72
CA ILE A 203 -13.00 -4.09 -0.14
C ILE A 203 -12.07 -4.47 -1.30
N LEU A 204 -12.47 -4.10 -2.51
CA LEU A 204 -11.63 -4.17 -3.69
C LEU A 204 -10.99 -2.80 -3.96
N LEU A 205 -9.72 -2.79 -4.36
CA LEU A 205 -8.93 -1.58 -4.60
C LEU A 205 -8.39 -1.56 -6.05
N PRO A 206 -9.27 -1.46 -7.07
CA PRO A 206 -8.84 -1.49 -8.47
C PRO A 206 -7.86 -0.35 -8.81
N GLY A 207 -7.96 0.81 -8.16
CA GLY A 207 -7.03 1.92 -8.34
C GLY A 207 -5.56 1.58 -8.01
N CYS A 208 -5.31 0.62 -7.13
CA CYS A 208 -3.95 0.17 -6.80
C CYS A 208 -3.26 -0.50 -7.99
N LEU A 209 -4.00 -1.34 -8.74
CA LEU A 209 -3.45 -2.01 -9.94
C LEU A 209 -3.12 -1.00 -11.03
N GLN A 210 -4.01 -0.04 -11.24
CA GLN A 210 -3.84 1.00 -12.26
C GLN A 210 -2.72 1.99 -11.90
N ALA A 211 -2.58 2.37 -10.63
CA ALA A 211 -1.45 3.18 -10.18
C ALA A 211 -0.09 2.47 -10.41
N ARG A 212 -0.02 1.14 -10.18
CA ARG A 212 1.19 0.35 -10.48
C ARG A 212 1.47 0.26 -11.98
N GLU A 213 0.45 0.11 -12.81
CA GLU A 213 0.63 0.07 -14.26
C GLU A 213 1.07 1.43 -14.80
N ALA A 214 0.48 2.54 -14.33
CA ALA A 214 0.94 3.89 -14.64
C ALA A 214 2.40 4.10 -14.25
N ALA A 215 2.82 3.66 -13.07
CA ALA A 215 4.20 3.76 -12.61
C ALA A 215 5.18 2.93 -13.46
N ARG A 216 4.80 1.72 -13.88
CA ARG A 216 5.61 0.90 -14.80
C ARG A 216 5.72 1.54 -16.18
N THR A 217 4.64 2.09 -16.70
CA THR A 217 4.62 2.84 -17.96
C THR A 217 5.60 4.01 -17.91
N LEU A 218 5.58 4.80 -16.83
CA LEU A 218 6.51 5.92 -16.63
C LEU A 218 7.97 5.43 -16.44
N SER A 219 8.17 4.24 -15.85
CA SER A 219 9.51 3.65 -15.77
C SER A 219 10.06 3.27 -17.14
N ILE A 220 9.23 2.64 -17.98
CA ILE A 220 9.60 2.30 -19.37
C ILE A 220 9.95 3.57 -20.15
N ASP A 221 9.15 4.63 -20.00
CA ASP A 221 9.37 5.94 -20.62
C ASP A 221 10.67 6.58 -20.15
N ALA A 222 10.93 6.62 -18.84
CA ALA A 222 12.18 7.15 -18.29
C ALA A 222 13.42 6.42 -18.84
N HIS A 223 13.36 5.08 -18.91
CA HIS A 223 14.45 4.27 -19.46
C HIS A 223 14.63 4.43 -20.97
N TYR A 224 13.56 4.70 -21.71
CA TYR A 224 13.67 5.11 -23.13
C TYR A 224 14.42 6.44 -23.25
N HIS A 225 14.01 7.45 -22.50
CA HIS A 225 14.66 8.77 -22.52
C HIS A 225 16.14 8.69 -22.11
N LEU A 226 16.49 7.89 -21.10
CA LEU A 226 17.88 7.63 -20.74
C LEU A 226 18.64 6.93 -21.88
N GLY A 227 18.02 6.01 -22.58
CA GLY A 227 18.60 5.36 -23.78
C GLY A 227 18.82 6.32 -24.94
N GLN A 228 18.11 7.44 -25.01
CA GLN A 228 18.29 8.51 -26.00
C GLN A 228 19.19 9.65 -25.49
N GLY A 229 19.63 9.63 -24.23
CA GLY A 229 20.40 10.71 -23.61
C GLY A 229 19.56 11.94 -23.21
N ASP A 230 18.22 11.84 -23.21
CA ASP A 230 17.31 12.90 -22.73
C ASP A 230 17.08 12.77 -21.23
N ILE A 231 18.07 13.23 -20.45
CA ILE A 231 18.05 13.14 -18.99
C ILE A 231 16.91 13.99 -18.39
N ASP A 232 16.57 15.12 -18.97
CA ASP A 232 15.52 15.99 -18.44
C ASP A 232 14.13 15.35 -18.57
N ALA A 233 13.86 14.64 -19.67
CA ALA A 233 12.64 13.86 -19.82
C ALA A 233 12.59 12.69 -18.82
N ALA A 234 13.69 11.96 -18.66
CA ALA A 234 13.78 10.88 -17.68
C ALA A 234 13.52 11.38 -16.24
N ILE A 235 14.04 12.54 -15.86
CA ILE A 235 13.77 13.18 -14.56
C ILE A 235 12.28 13.51 -14.42
N ARG A 236 11.59 13.99 -15.45
CA ARG A 236 10.14 14.26 -15.39
C ARG A 236 9.35 12.99 -15.10
N SER A 237 9.65 11.90 -15.80
CA SER A 237 8.98 10.59 -15.58
C SER A 237 9.30 9.97 -14.22
N ALA A 238 10.54 10.13 -13.71
CA ALA A 238 10.93 9.72 -12.36
C ALA A 238 10.12 10.48 -11.28
N ILE A 239 10.02 11.81 -11.39
CA ILE A 239 9.27 12.64 -10.45
C ILE A 239 7.77 12.32 -10.50
N ALA A 240 7.21 12.10 -11.70
CA ALA A 240 5.82 11.66 -11.87
C ALA A 240 5.58 10.32 -11.15
N THR A 241 6.49 9.36 -11.30
CA THR A 241 6.43 8.06 -10.62
C THR A 241 6.49 8.22 -9.10
N HIS A 242 7.38 9.05 -8.56
CA HIS A 242 7.42 9.38 -7.14
C HIS A 242 6.11 9.98 -6.63
N ARG A 243 5.49 10.89 -7.38
CA ARG A 243 4.19 11.49 -7.03
C ARG A 243 3.08 10.45 -6.97
N ILE A 244 2.98 9.57 -7.97
CA ILE A 244 2.00 8.47 -7.94
C ILE A 244 2.20 7.63 -6.67
N GLY A 245 3.42 7.21 -6.35
CA GLY A 245 3.69 6.39 -5.17
C GLY A 245 3.26 7.07 -3.86
N ARG A 246 3.66 8.34 -3.67
CA ARG A 246 3.35 9.09 -2.44
C ARG A 246 1.86 9.43 -2.31
N LEU A 247 1.19 9.72 -3.41
CA LEU A 247 -0.24 10.01 -3.40
C LEU A 247 -1.06 8.74 -3.20
N THR A 248 -0.75 7.64 -3.89
CA THR A 248 -1.40 6.34 -3.66
C THR A 248 -1.25 5.91 -2.19
N ALA A 249 -0.07 6.11 -1.59
CA ALA A 249 0.15 5.83 -0.19
C ALA A 249 -0.72 6.67 0.77
N ARG A 250 -1.34 7.76 0.35
CA ARG A 250 -2.29 8.53 1.18
C ARG A 250 -3.62 7.82 1.39
N GLY A 251 -3.97 6.83 0.57
CA GLY A 251 -5.12 5.97 0.83
C GLY A 251 -5.08 5.35 2.22
N GLY A 252 -6.23 4.99 2.77
CA GLY A 252 -6.37 4.61 4.18
C GLY A 252 -5.87 3.20 4.51
N THR A 253 -5.82 2.30 3.52
CA THR A 253 -5.49 0.89 3.75
C THR A 253 -3.99 0.61 3.71
N VAL A 254 -3.58 -0.45 4.39
CA VAL A 254 -2.20 -0.97 4.30
C VAL A 254 -1.84 -1.36 2.87
N ILE A 255 -2.79 -1.88 2.09
CA ILE A 255 -2.57 -2.26 0.68
C ILE A 255 -2.18 -1.03 -0.15
N GLU A 256 -2.91 0.08 -0.05
CA GLU A 256 -2.56 1.34 -0.75
C GLU A 256 -1.19 1.86 -0.31
N GLY A 257 -0.87 1.75 0.98
CA GLY A 257 0.45 2.10 1.51
C GLY A 257 1.56 1.25 0.90
N LEU A 258 1.42 -0.08 0.87
CA LEU A 258 2.39 -1.01 0.28
C LEU A 258 2.54 -0.83 -1.24
N VAL A 259 1.44 -0.55 -1.94
CA VAL A 259 1.49 -0.21 -3.37
C VAL A 259 2.24 1.09 -3.60
N GLY A 260 1.99 2.11 -2.78
CA GLY A 260 2.74 3.36 -2.83
C GLY A 260 4.25 3.18 -2.58
N ILE A 261 4.62 2.33 -1.61
CA ILE A 261 6.02 1.93 -1.34
C ILE A 261 6.63 1.22 -2.56
N ALA A 262 5.91 0.28 -3.16
CA ALA A 262 6.40 -0.44 -4.35
C ALA A 262 6.62 0.51 -5.54
N ILE A 263 5.70 1.45 -5.77
CA ILE A 263 5.84 2.48 -6.80
C ILE A 263 7.02 3.41 -6.50
N GLY A 264 7.18 3.83 -5.24
CA GLY A 264 8.32 4.64 -4.80
C GLY A 264 9.67 3.93 -5.01
N SER A 265 9.70 2.60 -4.86
CA SER A 265 10.90 1.79 -5.14
C SER A 265 11.23 1.75 -6.64
N ILE A 266 10.21 1.70 -7.52
CA ILE A 266 10.39 1.86 -8.97
C ILE A 266 11.02 3.22 -9.27
N ALA A 267 10.47 4.31 -8.71
CA ALA A 267 10.99 5.65 -8.89
C ALA A 267 12.44 5.80 -8.42
N SER A 268 12.79 5.26 -7.24
CA SER A 268 14.17 5.27 -6.74
C SER A 268 15.13 4.44 -7.62
N SER A 269 14.62 3.41 -8.33
CA SER A 269 15.42 2.70 -9.33
C SER A 269 15.72 3.58 -10.54
N ILE A 270 14.74 4.34 -11.03
CA ILE A 270 14.97 5.32 -12.10
C ILE A 270 16.01 6.36 -11.68
N ASP A 271 15.91 6.88 -10.45
CA ASP A 271 16.90 7.84 -9.91
C ASP A 271 18.33 7.30 -9.99
N ARG A 272 18.54 6.01 -9.62
CA ARG A 272 19.87 5.38 -9.71
C ARG A 272 20.38 5.27 -11.15
N HIS A 273 19.50 5.01 -12.13
CA HIS A 273 19.87 5.00 -13.53
C HIS A 273 20.19 6.40 -14.06
N ILE A 274 19.46 7.43 -13.62
CA ILE A 274 19.80 8.83 -13.92
C ILE A 274 21.21 9.17 -13.46
N LEU A 275 21.62 8.73 -12.25
CA LEU A 275 22.97 8.99 -11.75
C LEU A 275 24.09 8.37 -12.60
N THR A 276 23.78 7.35 -13.39
CA THR A 276 24.76 6.68 -14.28
C THR A 276 24.71 7.17 -15.72
N ALA A 277 23.85 8.14 -16.04
CA ALA A 277 23.66 8.64 -17.40
C ALA A 277 24.86 9.46 -17.89
N ASP A 278 25.28 9.22 -19.13
CA ASP A 278 26.31 10.02 -19.77
C ASP A 278 25.78 11.43 -20.06
N GLY A 279 26.61 12.45 -19.82
CA GLY A 279 26.25 13.84 -20.04
C GLY A 279 25.42 14.49 -18.92
N LEU A 280 25.19 13.78 -17.81
CA LEU A 280 24.54 14.32 -16.62
C LEU A 280 25.30 15.54 -16.09
N ASN A 281 24.60 16.63 -15.79
CA ASN A 281 25.20 17.86 -15.31
C ASN A 281 24.65 18.33 -13.95
N ALA A 282 25.37 19.24 -13.30
CA ALA A 282 25.04 19.71 -11.97
C ALA A 282 23.66 20.38 -11.88
N LYS A 283 23.24 21.13 -12.93
CA LYS A 283 21.93 21.80 -12.93
C LYS A 283 20.77 20.81 -12.96
N GLN A 284 20.91 19.72 -13.72
CA GLN A 284 19.91 18.63 -13.76
C GLN A 284 19.77 17.97 -12.40
N LEU A 285 20.88 17.64 -11.74
CA LEU A 285 20.88 17.05 -10.41
C LEU A 285 20.33 17.99 -9.33
N GLU A 286 20.69 19.28 -9.37
CA GLU A 286 20.12 20.29 -8.46
C GLU A 286 18.61 20.38 -8.59
N ASN A 287 18.11 20.45 -9.84
CA ASN A 287 16.69 20.49 -10.12
C ASN A 287 15.99 19.19 -9.66
N HIS A 288 16.57 18.03 -9.96
CA HIS A 288 16.01 16.74 -9.56
C HIS A 288 15.92 16.61 -8.03
N LEU A 289 17.00 16.92 -7.30
CA LEU A 289 17.03 16.88 -5.85
C LEU A 289 16.03 17.87 -5.22
N ALA A 290 15.91 19.07 -5.79
CA ALA A 290 14.95 20.07 -5.32
C ALA A 290 13.50 19.58 -5.51
N GLN A 291 13.18 18.96 -6.65
CA GLN A 291 11.87 18.39 -6.90
C GLN A 291 11.56 17.21 -5.95
N LEU A 292 12.50 16.27 -5.75
CA LEU A 292 12.34 15.16 -4.81
C LEU A 292 12.03 15.63 -3.39
N ARG A 293 12.71 16.69 -2.93
CA ARG A 293 12.52 17.27 -1.60
C ARG A 293 11.24 18.07 -1.44
N SER A 294 10.71 18.60 -2.53
CA SER A 294 9.41 19.29 -2.52
C SER A 294 8.23 18.35 -2.41
N LEU A 295 8.44 17.06 -2.68
CA LEU A 295 7.38 16.06 -2.58
C LEU A 295 6.95 15.85 -1.13
N PRO A 296 5.65 15.59 -0.88
CA PRO A 296 5.17 15.27 0.46
C PRO A 296 5.85 13.99 0.98
N SER A 297 5.99 13.88 2.30
CA SER A 297 6.52 12.66 2.93
C SER A 297 5.60 11.46 2.65
N MET A 298 6.19 10.26 2.62
CA MET A 298 5.39 9.03 2.61
C MET A 298 4.57 8.93 3.90
N PRO A 299 3.27 8.67 3.84
CA PRO A 299 2.45 8.44 5.02
C PRO A 299 2.93 7.21 5.80
N SER A 300 2.85 7.28 7.12
CA SER A 300 3.28 6.17 7.98
C SER A 300 2.35 4.97 7.83
N MET A 301 2.96 3.79 7.74
CA MET A 301 2.22 2.53 7.66
C MET A 301 1.51 2.18 8.97
N ILE A 302 2.06 2.61 10.11
CA ILE A 302 1.45 2.33 11.42
C ILE A 302 0.11 3.04 11.61
N ASP A 303 -0.06 4.23 11.02
CA ASP A 303 -1.34 4.95 11.06
C ASP A 303 -2.44 4.18 10.30
N LYS A 304 -2.08 3.51 9.20
CA LYS A 304 -3.01 2.66 8.43
C LYS A 304 -3.41 1.41 9.19
N VAL A 305 -2.44 0.79 9.88
CA VAL A 305 -2.71 -0.35 10.76
C VAL A 305 -3.66 0.06 11.87
N ASN A 306 -3.40 1.20 12.51
CA ASN A 306 -4.23 1.72 13.61
C ASN A 306 -5.63 2.16 13.17
N LEU A 307 -5.85 2.42 11.89
CA LEU A 307 -7.14 2.88 11.37
C LEU A 307 -7.85 1.77 10.58
N ALA A 308 -7.46 1.55 9.32
CA ALA A 308 -8.22 0.68 8.42
C ALA A 308 -8.14 -0.80 8.84
N GLU A 309 -6.96 -1.30 9.21
CA GLU A 309 -6.82 -2.69 9.66
C GLU A 309 -7.57 -2.94 10.97
N ARG A 310 -7.52 -1.97 11.91
CA ARG A 310 -8.34 -2.02 13.14
C ARG A 310 -9.82 -2.07 12.80
N TYR A 311 -10.30 -1.22 11.89
CA TYR A 311 -11.70 -1.21 11.48
C TYR A 311 -12.11 -2.52 10.81
N MET A 312 -11.26 -3.09 9.96
CA MET A 312 -11.49 -4.40 9.33
C MET A 312 -11.59 -5.51 10.37
N PHE A 313 -10.73 -5.51 11.39
CA PHE A 313 -10.80 -6.45 12.50
C PHE A 313 -12.10 -6.33 13.29
N LEU A 314 -12.49 -5.11 13.66
CA LEU A 314 -13.69 -4.85 14.46
C LEU A 314 -14.97 -5.18 13.67
N ASP A 315 -15.07 -4.77 12.39
CA ASP A 315 -16.19 -5.09 11.52
C ASP A 315 -16.34 -6.60 11.29
N ALA A 316 -15.22 -7.29 11.01
CA ALA A 316 -15.21 -8.74 10.86
C ALA A 316 -15.60 -9.46 12.14
N THR A 317 -15.15 -8.99 13.31
CA THR A 317 -15.51 -9.57 14.62
C THR A 317 -17.00 -9.41 14.90
N ILE A 318 -17.57 -8.23 14.65
CA ILE A 318 -19.02 -7.97 14.79
C ILE A 318 -19.80 -8.84 13.80
N HIS A 319 -19.32 -8.97 12.56
CA HIS A 319 -19.97 -9.81 11.56
C HIS A 319 -19.99 -11.29 11.97
N ILE A 320 -18.88 -11.80 12.51
CA ILE A 320 -18.80 -13.18 13.06
C ILE A 320 -19.75 -13.35 14.25
N ALA A 321 -19.84 -12.36 15.13
CA ALA A 321 -20.77 -12.38 16.27
C ALA A 321 -22.22 -12.53 15.81
N LYS A 322 -22.61 -11.87 14.73
CA LYS A 322 -23.97 -11.88 14.16
C LYS A 322 -24.27 -13.14 13.34
N ASN A 323 -23.34 -13.59 12.53
CA ASN A 323 -23.58 -14.54 11.44
C ASN A 323 -22.78 -15.84 11.58
N GLY A 324 -21.91 -15.95 12.58
CA GLY A 324 -21.02 -17.08 12.78
C GLY A 324 -19.76 -17.04 11.92
N ALA A 325 -18.78 -17.90 12.25
CA ALA A 325 -17.45 -17.91 11.62
C ALA A 325 -17.46 -18.24 10.12
N SER A 326 -18.42 -19.06 9.65
CA SER A 326 -18.54 -19.48 8.26
C SER A 326 -18.93 -18.33 7.32
N SER A 327 -19.49 -17.25 7.86
CA SER A 327 -19.95 -16.09 7.07
C SER A 327 -18.85 -15.27 6.41
N LEU A 328 -17.58 -15.41 6.85
CA LEU A 328 -16.44 -14.72 6.25
C LEU A 328 -15.80 -15.50 5.07
N GLY A 329 -16.39 -16.62 4.64
CA GLY A 329 -15.86 -17.40 3.52
C GLY A 329 -14.49 -18.04 3.77
N PHE A 330 -14.06 -18.18 5.03
CA PHE A 330 -12.85 -18.92 5.33
C PHE A 330 -12.96 -20.36 4.82
N PRO A 331 -11.94 -20.92 4.14
CA PRO A 331 -11.99 -22.26 3.60
C PRO A 331 -12.34 -23.26 4.70
N THR A 332 -13.50 -23.90 4.60
CA THR A 332 -13.94 -24.97 5.50
C THR A 332 -13.28 -26.29 5.13
N GLY A 333 -11.94 -26.31 5.02
CA GLY A 333 -11.20 -27.52 4.72
C GLY A 333 -11.47 -28.59 5.78
N LYS A 334 -11.78 -29.80 5.33
CA LYS A 334 -12.04 -30.98 6.18
C LYS A 334 -10.80 -31.49 6.96
N THR A 335 -9.72 -30.73 6.99
CA THR A 335 -8.55 -31.05 7.81
C THR A 335 -8.81 -30.62 9.25
N GLU A 336 -9.05 -31.57 10.11
CA GLU A 336 -9.39 -31.49 11.55
C GLU A 336 -8.46 -30.61 12.42
N LYS A 337 -7.48 -29.93 11.84
CA LYS A 337 -6.49 -29.10 12.55
C LYS A 337 -6.30 -27.70 11.97
N SER A 338 -7.28 -27.16 11.23
CA SER A 338 -7.15 -25.78 10.74
C SER A 338 -7.57 -24.77 11.83
N ILE A 339 -6.87 -23.63 11.89
CA ILE A 339 -7.19 -22.51 12.81
C ILE A 339 -8.65 -22.07 12.64
N THR A 340 -9.19 -22.14 11.42
CA THR A 340 -10.60 -21.82 11.09
C THR A 340 -11.60 -22.86 11.61
N GLY A 341 -11.20 -24.15 11.72
CA GLY A 341 -12.00 -25.18 12.38
C GLY A 341 -12.15 -24.90 13.87
N ASN A 342 -11.06 -24.58 14.54
CA ASN A 342 -11.07 -24.22 15.97
C ASN A 342 -11.92 -22.98 16.26
N LEU A 343 -11.92 -21.99 15.37
CA LEU A 343 -12.77 -20.80 15.49
C LEU A 343 -14.25 -21.16 15.44
N ARG A 344 -14.66 -22.01 14.48
CA ARG A 344 -16.05 -22.47 14.36
C ARG A 344 -16.51 -23.24 15.60
N ASP A 345 -15.68 -24.12 16.13
CA ASP A 345 -16.00 -24.92 17.31
C ASP A 345 -16.11 -24.04 18.56
N ALA A 346 -15.23 -23.05 18.72
CA ALA A 346 -15.28 -22.09 19.83
C ALA A 346 -16.55 -21.23 19.78
N ILE A 347 -16.97 -20.75 18.60
CA ILE A 347 -18.16 -19.90 18.44
C ILE A 347 -19.46 -20.71 18.60
N SER A 348 -19.48 -21.99 18.20
CA SER A 348 -20.68 -22.83 18.33
C SER A 348 -21.10 -23.08 19.77
N SER A 349 -20.24 -22.77 20.75
CA SER A 349 -20.52 -22.96 22.17
C SER A 349 -21.48 -21.93 22.81
N SER A 350 -21.96 -20.92 22.09
CA SER A 350 -22.93 -19.89 22.50
C SER A 350 -22.55 -19.03 23.74
N ILE A 351 -21.28 -19.00 24.15
CA ILE A 351 -20.83 -18.43 25.44
C ILE A 351 -19.68 -17.42 25.23
N VAL A 352 -19.65 -16.71 24.10
CA VAL A 352 -18.58 -15.73 23.81
C VAL A 352 -19.00 -14.35 24.31
N ASP A 353 -18.18 -13.72 25.17
CA ASP A 353 -18.24 -12.30 25.47
C ASP A 353 -17.58 -11.51 24.34
N TRP A 354 -18.38 -11.04 23.38
CA TRP A 354 -17.93 -10.28 22.23
C TRP A 354 -17.35 -8.91 22.59
N ASP A 355 -17.81 -8.31 23.68
CA ASP A 355 -17.20 -7.08 24.20
C ASP A 355 -15.78 -7.33 24.69
N TYR A 356 -15.51 -8.48 25.31
CA TYR A 356 -14.16 -8.90 25.68
C TYR A 356 -13.27 -9.06 24.45
N VAL A 357 -13.76 -9.75 23.40
CA VAL A 357 -13.03 -9.97 22.15
C VAL A 357 -12.65 -8.64 21.50
N LEU A 358 -13.58 -7.71 21.39
CA LEU A 358 -13.37 -6.37 20.81
C LEU A 358 -12.38 -5.53 21.64
N ARG A 359 -12.52 -5.51 22.98
CA ARG A 359 -11.59 -4.79 23.87
C ARG A 359 -10.16 -5.33 23.76
N LYS A 360 -10.01 -6.66 23.70
CA LYS A 360 -8.69 -7.28 23.54
C LYS A 360 -8.09 -7.05 22.16
N GLY A 361 -8.90 -7.07 21.12
CA GLY A 361 -8.48 -6.65 19.78
C GLY A 361 -7.95 -5.22 19.78
N ASN A 362 -8.71 -4.26 20.32
CA ASN A 362 -8.27 -2.87 20.47
C ASN A 362 -6.95 -2.75 21.25
N TYR A 363 -6.81 -3.46 22.36
CA TYR A 363 -5.57 -3.49 23.14
C TYR A 363 -4.35 -3.89 22.27
N TRP A 364 -4.49 -4.90 21.40
CA TRP A 364 -3.39 -5.32 20.54
C TRP A 364 -3.06 -4.29 19.45
N TYR A 365 -4.08 -3.64 18.87
CA TYR A 365 -3.85 -2.52 17.94
C TYR A 365 -3.20 -1.32 18.63
N ASP A 366 -3.56 -1.02 19.88
CA ASP A 366 -2.91 0.02 20.68
C ASP A 366 -1.44 -0.32 20.96
N GLU A 367 -1.11 -1.58 21.29
CA GLU A 367 0.28 -2.03 21.48
C GLU A 367 1.09 -1.93 20.18
N ILE A 368 0.53 -2.37 19.06
CA ILE A 368 1.16 -2.25 17.74
C ILE A 368 1.43 -0.79 17.42
N TYR A 369 0.45 0.08 17.64
CA TYR A 369 0.58 1.51 17.39
C TYR A 369 1.64 2.15 18.28
N ARG A 370 1.61 1.84 19.58
CA ARG A 370 2.63 2.30 20.55
C ARG A 370 4.03 1.95 20.09
N VAL A 371 4.26 0.69 19.71
CA VAL A 371 5.58 0.24 19.25
C VAL A 371 5.97 0.91 17.93
N GLY A 372 5.04 0.99 16.97
CA GLY A 372 5.30 1.59 15.65
C GLY A 372 5.60 3.09 15.69
N THR A 373 5.16 3.81 16.73
CA THR A 373 5.40 5.25 16.92
C THR A 373 6.65 5.59 17.75
N ILE A 374 7.41 4.61 18.23
CA ILE A 374 8.68 4.85 18.90
C ILE A 374 9.66 5.50 17.92
N GLU A 375 10.13 6.70 18.23
CA GLU A 375 11.05 7.45 17.36
C GLU A 375 12.47 6.85 17.36
N ASN A 376 12.93 6.38 18.52
CA ASN A 376 14.24 5.74 18.63
C ASN A 376 14.24 4.39 17.90
N ILE A 377 15.01 4.30 16.82
CA ILE A 377 15.00 3.13 15.91
C ILE A 377 15.45 1.84 16.62
N PRO A 378 16.57 1.80 17.37
CA PRO A 378 16.98 0.62 18.14
C PRO A 378 15.93 0.17 19.17
N GLU A 379 15.37 1.11 19.93
CA GLU A 379 14.31 0.82 20.91
C GLU A 379 13.06 0.25 20.23
N ARG A 380 12.65 0.86 19.10
CA ARG A 380 11.53 0.35 18.31
C ARG A 380 11.77 -1.06 17.80
N ALA A 381 12.97 -1.37 17.31
CA ALA A 381 13.33 -2.71 16.85
C ALA A 381 13.28 -3.74 17.99
N GLN A 382 13.76 -3.39 19.17
CA GLN A 382 13.71 -4.25 20.37
C GLN A 382 12.25 -4.51 20.80
N GLU A 383 11.44 -3.46 20.96
CA GLU A 383 10.03 -3.55 21.35
C GLU A 383 9.22 -4.33 20.29
N HIS A 384 9.53 -4.15 19.00
CA HIS A 384 8.93 -4.89 17.91
C HIS A 384 9.25 -6.39 17.99
N ALA A 385 10.50 -6.76 18.23
CA ALA A 385 10.90 -8.16 18.41
C ALA A 385 10.17 -8.82 19.60
N GLU A 386 9.98 -8.09 20.69
CA GLU A 386 9.23 -8.55 21.85
C GLU A 386 7.73 -8.74 21.55
N LEU A 387 7.14 -7.79 20.79
CA LEU A 387 5.75 -7.89 20.35
C LEU A 387 5.55 -9.10 19.43
N VAL A 388 6.46 -9.37 18.50
CA VAL A 388 6.42 -10.54 17.62
C VAL A 388 6.46 -11.85 18.44
N LYS A 389 7.34 -11.97 19.45
CA LYS A 389 7.37 -13.13 20.34
C LYS A 389 6.04 -13.35 21.07
N ARG A 390 5.40 -12.26 21.50
CA ARG A 390 4.07 -12.34 22.15
C ARG A 390 3.01 -12.87 21.17
N PHE A 391 3.03 -12.44 19.90
CA PHE A 391 2.13 -12.96 18.86
C PHE A 391 2.40 -14.44 18.53
N GLU A 392 3.66 -14.83 18.45
CA GLU A 392 4.03 -16.25 18.24
C GLU A 392 3.55 -17.14 19.38
N ALA A 393 3.65 -16.67 20.62
CA ALA A 393 3.13 -17.39 21.79
C ALA A 393 1.60 -17.57 21.70
N ILE A 394 0.85 -16.53 21.34
CA ILE A 394 -0.60 -16.58 21.10
C ILE A 394 -0.93 -17.58 20.00
N ARG A 395 -0.24 -17.51 18.86
CA ARG A 395 -0.45 -18.42 17.73
C ARG A 395 -0.20 -19.88 18.12
N LYS A 396 0.85 -20.16 18.88
CA LYS A 396 1.16 -21.50 19.37
C LYS A 396 0.08 -22.00 20.32
N GLN A 397 -0.38 -21.16 21.23
CA GLN A 397 -1.46 -21.50 22.17
C GLN A 397 -2.78 -21.77 21.44
N SER A 398 -3.12 -20.99 20.43
CA SER A 398 -4.36 -21.14 19.64
C SER A 398 -4.41 -22.41 18.79
N SER A 399 -3.26 -23.03 18.52
CA SER A 399 -3.14 -24.25 17.69
C SER A 399 -3.02 -25.54 18.50
N ASP A 400 -2.89 -25.48 19.85
CA ASP A 400 -2.69 -26.63 20.71
C ASP A 400 -3.92 -26.95 21.57
N PRO A 401 -4.70 -28.03 21.25
CA PRO A 401 -5.85 -28.44 22.03
C PRO A 401 -5.52 -28.87 23.48
N ILE A 402 -4.28 -29.31 23.73
CA ILE A 402 -3.86 -29.77 25.09
C ILE A 402 -3.65 -28.56 26.00
N SER A 403 -3.15 -27.45 25.44
CA SER A 403 -3.00 -26.19 26.14
C SER A 403 -4.34 -25.67 26.66
N LEU A 404 -5.38 -25.77 25.84
CA LEU A 404 -6.75 -25.43 26.19
C LEU A 404 -7.30 -26.27 27.35
N ALA A 405 -7.16 -27.59 27.28
CA ALA A 405 -7.64 -28.49 28.35
C ALA A 405 -6.95 -28.18 29.70
N LYS A 406 -5.66 -27.83 29.66
CA LYS A 406 -4.92 -27.40 30.86
C LYS A 406 -5.43 -26.05 31.40
N GLU A 407 -5.75 -25.11 30.52
CA GLU A 407 -6.25 -23.80 30.92
C GLU A 407 -7.62 -23.94 31.60
N ILE A 408 -8.54 -24.73 31.04
CA ILE A 408 -9.84 -25.05 31.64
C ILE A 408 -9.69 -25.64 33.04
N LEU A 409 -8.71 -26.52 33.24
CA LEU A 409 -8.52 -27.23 34.51
C LEU A 409 -7.74 -26.44 35.56
N LEU A 410 -6.84 -25.51 35.15
CA LEU A 410 -5.85 -24.93 36.04
C LEU A 410 -5.98 -23.43 36.22
N SER A 411 -6.68 -22.69 35.32
CA SER A 411 -6.70 -21.21 35.37
C SER A 411 -7.70 -20.63 36.36
N GLY A 412 -8.69 -21.39 36.80
CA GLY A 412 -9.81 -20.90 37.63
C GLY A 412 -10.73 -19.91 36.90
N LYS A 413 -10.53 -19.69 35.58
CA LYS A 413 -11.40 -18.85 34.74
C LYS A 413 -12.71 -19.56 34.43
N SER A 414 -13.77 -18.79 34.21
CA SER A 414 -15.05 -19.31 33.73
C SER A 414 -14.97 -19.76 32.27
N LEU A 415 -15.88 -20.65 31.85
CA LEU A 415 -15.94 -21.11 30.44
C LEU A 415 -16.13 -19.93 29.45
N PRO A 416 -16.99 -18.92 29.72
CA PRO A 416 -17.08 -17.74 28.84
C PRO A 416 -15.76 -17.00 28.68
N GLU A 417 -15.01 -16.79 29.76
CA GLU A 417 -13.70 -16.11 29.71
C GLU A 417 -12.70 -16.87 28.84
N ILE A 418 -12.60 -18.19 29.04
CA ILE A 418 -11.69 -19.04 28.27
C ILE A 418 -12.06 -19.06 26.80
N THR A 419 -13.36 -19.22 26.49
CA THR A 419 -13.84 -19.25 25.10
C THR A 419 -13.62 -17.90 24.40
N SER A 420 -13.89 -16.80 25.08
CA SER A 420 -13.68 -15.44 24.54
C SER A 420 -12.21 -15.15 24.30
N GLU A 421 -11.32 -15.58 25.19
CA GLU A 421 -9.88 -15.48 25.02
C GLU A 421 -9.38 -16.29 23.82
N GLN A 422 -9.90 -17.50 23.63
CA GLN A 422 -9.58 -18.32 22.47
C GLN A 422 -10.03 -17.71 21.14
N VAL A 423 -11.29 -17.26 21.06
CA VAL A 423 -11.80 -16.58 19.88
C VAL A 423 -10.92 -15.37 19.57
N THR A 424 -10.56 -14.58 20.58
CA THR A 424 -9.65 -13.45 20.43
C THR A 424 -8.29 -13.87 19.88
N ASN A 425 -7.67 -14.88 20.48
CA ASN A 425 -6.35 -15.35 20.08
C ASN A 425 -6.33 -15.89 18.65
N ILE A 426 -7.40 -16.59 18.24
CA ILE A 426 -7.55 -17.07 16.86
C ILE A 426 -7.70 -15.91 15.89
N LEU A 427 -8.58 -14.95 16.17
CA LEU A 427 -8.80 -13.78 15.30
C LEU A 427 -7.53 -12.94 15.15
N ILE A 428 -6.82 -12.70 16.25
CA ILE A 428 -5.53 -12.00 16.23
C ILE A 428 -4.51 -12.77 15.39
N SER A 429 -4.41 -14.10 15.56
CA SER A 429 -3.49 -14.94 14.80
C SER A 429 -3.78 -14.95 13.30
N LEU A 430 -5.04 -14.79 12.90
CA LEU A 430 -5.46 -14.75 11.50
C LEU A 430 -5.22 -13.36 10.85
N MET A 431 -5.47 -12.29 11.60
CA MET A 431 -5.53 -10.93 11.05
C MET A 431 -4.25 -10.11 11.27
N MET A 432 -3.37 -10.48 12.20
CA MET A 432 -2.16 -9.70 12.54
C MET A 432 -0.79 -10.23 12.04
N PRO A 433 -0.64 -11.31 11.25
CA PRO A 433 0.70 -11.87 10.93
C PRO A 433 1.57 -10.95 10.07
N ALA A 434 0.99 -9.91 9.47
CA ALA A 434 1.68 -9.09 8.46
C ALA A 434 2.41 -7.86 9.04
N PHE A 435 2.24 -7.54 10.34
CA PHE A 435 2.76 -6.29 10.91
C PHE A 435 4.28 -6.12 10.75
N SER A 436 5.07 -7.17 11.01
CA SER A 436 6.52 -7.11 10.83
C SER A 436 6.90 -6.78 9.38
N ARG A 437 6.28 -7.49 8.43
CA ARG A 437 6.55 -7.30 7.00
C ARG A 437 6.17 -5.92 6.49
N ILE A 438 5.14 -5.30 7.07
CA ILE A 438 4.72 -3.93 6.75
C ILE A 438 5.80 -2.94 7.18
N SER A 439 6.28 -3.05 8.42
CA SER A 439 7.35 -2.21 8.95
C SER A 439 8.67 -2.40 8.20
N ASP A 440 9.00 -3.63 7.83
CA ASP A 440 10.18 -3.98 7.05
C ASP A 440 10.14 -3.34 5.65
N ALA A 441 9.00 -3.43 4.96
CA ALA A 441 8.80 -2.81 3.65
C ALA A 441 8.95 -1.28 3.72
N GLU A 442 8.35 -0.64 4.74
CA GLU A 442 8.46 0.79 4.98
C GLU A 442 9.92 1.22 5.21
N ASN A 443 10.62 0.56 6.13
CA ASN A 443 12.00 0.89 6.47
C ASN A 443 12.96 0.68 5.29
N ARG A 444 12.81 -0.40 4.52
CA ARG A 444 13.59 -0.62 3.28
C ARG A 444 13.38 0.50 2.27
N TYR A 445 12.13 0.87 2.02
CA TYR A 445 11.82 1.94 1.07
C TYR A 445 12.39 3.28 1.53
N LEU A 446 12.17 3.65 2.79
CA LEU A 446 12.65 4.92 3.32
C LEU A 446 14.19 4.99 3.26
N MET A 447 14.88 3.92 3.66
CA MET A 447 16.34 3.86 3.60
C MET A 447 16.86 3.90 2.16
N GLY A 448 16.25 3.14 1.24
CA GLY A 448 16.60 3.16 -0.18
C GLY A 448 16.42 4.54 -0.82
N ASN A 449 15.35 5.26 -0.47
CA ASN A 449 15.10 6.62 -0.93
C ASN A 449 16.14 7.61 -0.36
N GLU A 450 16.54 7.47 0.90
CA GLU A 450 17.59 8.27 1.53
C GLU A 450 18.96 8.02 0.86
N ILE A 451 19.30 6.77 0.59
CA ILE A 451 20.53 6.39 -0.15
C ILE A 451 20.52 6.99 -1.56
N SER A 452 19.39 6.96 -2.28
CA SER A 452 19.28 7.57 -3.61
C SER A 452 19.50 9.08 -3.56
N GLN A 453 18.92 9.79 -2.59
CA GLN A 453 19.16 11.23 -2.43
C GLN A 453 20.59 11.58 -2.04
N LEU A 454 21.24 10.74 -1.20
CA LEU A 454 22.67 10.88 -0.91
C LEU A 454 23.51 10.65 -2.17
N GLY A 455 23.15 9.69 -3.00
CA GLY A 455 23.78 9.47 -4.31
C GLY A 455 23.74 10.71 -5.19
N ILE A 456 22.58 11.38 -5.27
CA ILE A 456 22.45 12.64 -6.01
C ILE A 456 23.39 13.72 -5.41
N ALA A 457 23.46 13.85 -4.10
CA ALA A 457 24.33 14.80 -3.45
C ALA A 457 25.83 14.48 -3.66
N LEU A 458 26.21 13.19 -3.70
CA LEU A 458 27.57 12.74 -4.00
C LEU A 458 27.96 13.07 -5.45
N GLU A 459 27.08 12.81 -6.42
CA GLU A 459 27.31 13.17 -7.81
C GLU A 459 27.42 14.70 -8.01
N LEU A 460 26.57 15.49 -7.34
CA LEU A 460 26.70 16.95 -7.32
C LEU A 460 28.05 17.41 -6.78
N HIS A 461 28.53 16.78 -5.69
CA HIS A 461 29.84 17.11 -5.14
C HIS A 461 30.96 16.76 -6.15
N TYR A 462 30.86 15.61 -6.81
CA TYR A 462 31.84 15.17 -7.81
C TYR A 462 31.88 16.11 -9.01
N LEU A 463 30.74 16.49 -9.57
CA LEU A 463 30.68 17.42 -10.71
C LEU A 463 31.24 18.81 -10.42
N ARG A 464 31.19 19.23 -9.14
CA ARG A 464 31.73 20.54 -8.71
C ARG A 464 33.21 20.51 -8.34
N ASN A 465 33.68 19.39 -7.78
CA ASN A 465 35.02 19.29 -7.16
C ASN A 465 35.94 18.29 -7.88
N ASN A 466 35.44 17.59 -8.89
CA ASN A 466 36.13 16.52 -9.61
C ASN A 466 36.68 15.38 -8.70
N SER A 467 36.02 15.20 -7.55
CA SER A 467 36.33 14.15 -6.56
C SER A 467 35.16 13.92 -5.63
N TYR A 468 35.00 12.71 -5.13
CA TYR A 468 34.04 12.43 -4.07
C TYR A 468 34.59 12.87 -2.70
N PRO A 469 33.72 13.26 -1.76
CA PRO A 469 34.15 13.68 -0.44
C PRO A 469 34.76 12.51 0.34
N SER A 470 35.61 12.80 1.31
CA SER A 470 36.20 11.76 2.18
C SER A 470 35.21 11.18 3.21
N ASN A 471 34.12 11.87 3.47
CA ASN A 471 33.03 11.44 4.36
C ASN A 471 31.71 12.15 4.02
N LEU A 472 30.58 11.56 4.44
CA LEU A 472 29.24 12.08 4.12
C LEU A 472 28.94 13.44 4.76
N LYS A 473 29.59 13.79 5.89
CA LYS A 473 29.37 15.09 6.55
C LYS A 473 29.79 16.26 5.68
N ALA A 474 30.71 16.07 4.74
CA ALA A 474 31.10 17.09 3.78
C ALA A 474 29.98 17.50 2.79
N LEU A 475 28.91 16.70 2.70
CA LEU A 475 27.72 17.00 1.88
C LEU A 475 26.74 17.93 2.62
N ILE A 476 26.90 18.13 3.93
CA ILE A 476 25.99 18.98 4.73
C ILE A 476 26.11 20.42 4.24
N GLY A 477 24.99 21.03 3.90
CA GLY A 477 24.91 22.37 3.35
C GLY A 477 23.52 22.64 2.77
N PRO A 478 23.40 23.52 1.75
CA PRO A 478 22.12 23.87 1.17
C PRO A 478 21.31 22.66 0.65
N ASN A 479 22.04 21.63 0.20
CA ASN A 479 21.46 20.43 -0.43
C ASN A 479 21.27 19.25 0.51
N LEU A 480 21.79 19.29 1.74
CA LEU A 480 21.62 18.23 2.73
C LEU A 480 21.70 18.84 4.12
N LYS A 481 20.65 18.75 4.92
CA LYS A 481 20.65 19.31 6.29
C LYS A 481 21.50 18.45 7.25
N ASP A 482 21.29 17.14 7.19
CA ASP A 482 21.98 16.15 8.01
C ASP A 482 22.20 14.87 7.21
N VAL A 483 23.20 14.07 7.59
CA VAL A 483 23.35 12.71 7.06
C VAL A 483 22.27 11.83 7.70
N PRO A 484 21.46 11.11 6.90
CA PRO A 484 20.45 10.22 7.46
C PRO A 484 21.03 9.16 8.39
N THR A 485 20.30 8.84 9.45
CA THR A 485 20.62 7.71 10.31
C THR A 485 20.23 6.41 9.62
N ASP A 486 21.12 5.41 9.65
CA ASP A 486 20.79 4.09 9.16
C ASP A 486 19.65 3.48 10.00
N ARG A 487 18.65 2.88 9.32
CA ARG A 487 17.49 2.26 9.98
C ARG A 487 17.75 0.84 10.46
N PHE A 488 18.88 0.27 10.07
CA PHE A 488 19.23 -1.13 10.32
C PHE A 488 20.56 -1.27 11.05
N ASN A 489 21.34 -0.19 11.20
CA ASN A 489 22.65 -0.20 11.81
C ASN A 489 22.84 1.01 12.73
N GLU A 490 23.11 0.78 14.03
CA GLU A 490 23.41 1.84 14.99
C GLU A 490 24.68 2.63 14.65
N GLY A 491 25.61 2.02 13.89
CA GLY A 491 26.84 2.66 13.42
C GLY A 491 26.64 3.67 12.28
N GLY A 492 25.42 3.75 11.72
CA GLY A 492 25.09 4.61 10.60
C GLY A 492 25.47 4.01 9.25
N LEU A 493 25.20 4.79 8.18
CA LEU A 493 25.50 4.38 6.82
C LEU A 493 27.01 4.18 6.59
N ILE A 494 27.37 3.12 5.89
CA ILE A 494 28.75 2.84 5.50
C ILE A 494 29.05 3.55 4.18
N TYR A 495 30.10 4.36 4.19
CA TYR A 495 30.57 5.09 3.01
C TYR A 495 32.05 4.88 2.80
N LYS A 496 32.43 4.39 1.62
CA LYS A 496 33.82 4.16 1.21
C LYS A 496 34.07 4.87 -0.12
N SER A 497 34.92 5.93 -0.09
CA SER A 497 35.33 6.66 -1.30
C SER A 497 36.63 6.11 -1.85
N THR A 498 36.73 5.94 -3.16
CA THR A 498 37.96 5.57 -3.88
C THR A 498 38.55 6.76 -4.66
N GLY A 499 38.02 7.97 -4.47
CA GLY A 499 38.39 9.17 -5.21
C GLY A 499 37.68 9.28 -6.57
N ARG A 500 37.64 8.22 -7.35
CA ARG A 500 36.92 8.13 -8.64
C ARG A 500 35.61 7.35 -8.55
N GLY A 501 35.28 6.83 -7.39
CA GLY A 501 34.07 6.09 -7.16
C GLY A 501 33.73 6.04 -5.69
N TYR A 502 32.59 5.46 -5.37
CA TYR A 502 32.17 5.21 -4.00
C TYR A 502 31.31 3.96 -3.87
N LEU A 503 31.27 3.46 -2.65
CA LEU A 503 30.31 2.49 -2.17
C LEU A 503 29.59 3.12 -0.96
N LEU A 504 28.26 3.24 -1.04
CA LEU A 504 27.39 3.72 0.03
C LEU A 504 26.35 2.65 0.31
N TYR A 505 26.20 2.20 1.57
CA TYR A 505 25.25 1.17 1.90
C TYR A 505 24.77 1.19 3.36
N SER A 506 23.65 0.52 3.58
CA SER A 506 23.02 0.16 4.84
C SER A 506 22.98 -1.36 4.96
N PHE A 507 23.04 -1.92 6.15
CA PHE A 507 23.10 -3.37 6.41
C PHE A 507 21.82 -4.14 6.03
N GLY A 508 20.74 -3.47 5.65
CA GLY A 508 19.50 -4.17 5.32
C GLY A 508 18.74 -4.68 6.55
N LEU A 509 17.75 -5.57 6.31
CA LEU A 509 16.79 -6.00 7.34
C LEU A 509 17.39 -6.97 8.36
N ASP A 510 18.36 -7.77 7.97
CA ASP A 510 18.97 -8.75 8.87
C ASP A 510 20.03 -8.15 9.79
N GLY A 511 20.43 -6.89 9.52
CA GLY A 511 21.41 -6.12 10.29
C GLY A 511 22.86 -6.67 10.20
N GLN A 512 23.14 -7.53 9.21
CA GLN A 512 24.48 -8.07 8.95
C GLN A 512 25.18 -7.22 7.89
N ASP A 513 26.51 -7.13 7.97
CA ASP A 513 27.34 -6.42 6.98
C ASP A 513 27.70 -7.36 5.82
N ASP A 514 26.94 -7.31 4.75
CA ASP A 514 27.20 -8.01 3.50
C ASP A 514 28.21 -7.25 2.60
N GLN A 515 28.90 -6.24 3.16
CA GLN A 515 29.92 -5.43 2.50
C GLN A 515 29.39 -4.68 1.25
N GLY A 516 28.13 -4.30 1.29
CA GLY A 516 27.43 -3.64 0.21
C GLY A 516 26.98 -4.59 -0.91
N GLN A 517 26.92 -5.89 -0.66
CA GLN A 517 26.28 -6.82 -1.59
C GLN A 517 24.76 -6.76 -1.41
N THR A 518 24.06 -6.69 -2.51
CA THR A 518 22.59 -6.69 -2.56
C THR A 518 22.09 -8.08 -2.97
N ARG A 519 20.78 -8.31 -2.88
CA ARG A 519 20.16 -9.55 -3.41
C ARG A 519 20.37 -9.78 -4.90
N GLU A 520 20.73 -8.75 -5.66
CA GLU A 520 21.10 -8.86 -7.08
C GLU A 520 22.51 -9.40 -7.24
N ASP A 521 23.41 -9.10 -6.28
CA ASP A 521 24.79 -9.60 -6.27
C ASP A 521 24.85 -11.04 -5.71
N ASP A 522 24.14 -11.28 -4.58
CA ASP A 522 24.03 -12.58 -3.89
C ASP A 522 22.62 -12.73 -3.30
N PRO A 523 21.84 -13.78 -3.61
CA PRO A 523 20.53 -14.02 -3.04
C PRO A 523 20.49 -14.09 -1.51
N ALA A 524 21.61 -14.39 -0.84
CA ALA A 524 21.73 -14.43 0.61
C ALA A 524 21.98 -13.06 1.23
N ALA A 525 22.50 -12.11 0.46
CA ALA A 525 22.78 -10.74 0.93
C ALA A 525 21.53 -9.86 0.86
N ASP A 526 21.44 -8.86 1.75
CA ASP A 526 20.28 -7.97 1.74
C ASP A 526 20.62 -6.49 2.00
N ASP A 527 21.91 -6.11 1.95
CA ASP A 527 22.35 -4.72 2.03
C ASP A 527 21.62 -3.84 1.00
N LEU A 528 21.34 -2.62 1.40
CA LEU A 528 20.82 -1.59 0.50
C LEU A 528 21.99 -0.73 0.02
N ALA A 529 22.44 -0.94 -1.20
CA ALA A 529 23.69 -0.34 -1.68
C ALA A 529 23.51 0.54 -2.92
N LEU A 530 24.37 1.56 -3.02
CA LEU A 530 24.61 2.34 -4.22
C LEU A 530 26.12 2.34 -4.49
N LYS A 531 26.49 1.87 -5.69
CA LYS A 531 27.88 1.74 -6.15
C LYS A 531 28.10 2.65 -7.34
N ARG A 532 29.20 3.38 -7.37
CA ARG A 532 29.61 4.21 -8.50
C ARG A 532 31.11 4.05 -8.76
N GLN A 533 31.47 3.90 -10.03
CA GLN A 533 32.85 3.93 -10.53
C GLN A 533 32.88 4.77 -11.81
N HIS A 534 33.82 5.73 -11.91
CA HIS A 534 34.08 6.56 -13.09
C HIS A 534 35.33 6.10 -13.82
#